data_0e5e62b71367641db2ccfc3df91a9c04
#
_entry.id   0e5e62b71367641db2ccfc3df91a9c04
#
_cell.length_a   1.000
_cell.length_b   1.000
_cell.length_c   1.000
_cell.angle_alpha   90.00
_cell.angle_beta   90.00
_cell.angle_gamma   90.00
#
_symmetry.space_group_name_H-M   'P 1'
#
loop_
_entity.id
_entity.type
_entity.pdbx_description
1 polymer ?
#
loop_
_entity_poly.entity_id
_entity_poly.type
_entity_poly.pdbx_seq_one_letter_code
_entity_poly.pdbx_strand_id
1 'polypeptide(L)'
;MAHRAIHPGEHLAGQLTELGMSAAELGRQLQVPTNRITGILNCQRAITGDSALRLAHFFGTSAEFWLNLQKVYELRIAEQKAGATIRSLPKLSERQKARSRGPHARAA
;
A
#
# COMPACT_ATOMS: atom_id res chain seq x y z
N MET A 1 -3.40 21.22 4.21
CA MET A 1 -2.01 20.89 3.91
C MET A 1 -1.88 19.51 3.29
N ALA A 2 -1.19 19.46 2.19
CA ALA A 2 -0.99 18.17 1.53
C ALA A 2 0.11 17.37 2.24
N HIS A 3 -0.14 16.10 2.42
CA HIS A 3 0.84 15.19 3.00
C HIS A 3 1.63 14.53 1.88
N ARG A 4 2.93 14.38 2.09
CA ARG A 4 3.76 13.66 1.15
C ARG A 4 3.31 12.19 1.09
N ALA A 5 3.28 11.64 -0.11
CA ALA A 5 2.99 10.23 -0.27
C ALA A 5 4.24 9.44 0.10
N ILE A 6 4.14 8.62 1.13
CA ILE A 6 5.27 7.86 1.65
C ILE A 6 5.10 6.40 1.23
N HIS A 7 6.04 5.91 0.42
CA HIS A 7 6.01 4.52 -0.03
C HIS A 7 6.39 3.59 1.13
N PRO A 8 5.75 2.41 1.23
CA PRO A 8 6.11 1.45 2.28
C PRO A 8 7.59 1.10 2.30
N GLY A 9 8.26 1.21 1.15
CA GLY A 9 9.70 0.96 1.08
C GLY A 9 10.51 1.89 1.97
N GLU A 10 10.04 3.11 2.18
CA GLU A 10 10.74 4.04 3.08
C GLU A 10 10.66 3.55 4.52
N HIS A 11 9.50 3.02 4.91
CA HIS A 11 9.33 2.45 6.24
C HIS A 11 10.23 1.22 6.40
N LEU A 12 10.24 0.36 5.39
CA LEU A 12 11.08 -0.84 5.44
C LEU A 12 12.56 -0.49 5.49
N ALA A 13 12.98 0.54 4.74
CA ALA A 13 14.37 0.97 4.76
C ALA A 13 14.79 1.40 6.16
N GLY A 14 13.92 2.13 6.86
CA GLY A 14 14.20 2.52 8.24
C GLY A 14 14.36 1.33 9.16
N GLN A 15 13.50 0.33 9.01
CA GLN A 15 13.58 -0.88 9.81
C GLN A 15 14.90 -1.61 9.57
N LEU A 16 15.30 -1.75 8.32
CA LEU A 16 16.54 -2.44 8.00
C LEU A 16 17.75 -1.69 8.51
N THR A 17 17.72 -0.36 8.43
CA THR A 17 18.80 0.44 8.98
C THR A 17 18.96 0.20 10.47
N GLU A 18 17.87 0.19 11.21
CA GLU A 18 17.92 -0.03 12.65
C GLU A 18 18.45 -1.43 13.00
N LEU A 19 18.10 -2.41 12.17
CA LEU A 19 18.54 -3.78 12.42
C LEU A 19 19.94 -4.08 11.87
N GLY A 20 20.50 -3.16 11.10
CA GLY A 20 21.77 -3.40 10.42
C GLY A 20 21.66 -4.54 9.42
N MET A 21 20.51 -4.69 8.79
CA MET A 21 20.23 -5.82 7.90
C MET A 21 20.20 -5.36 6.46
N SER A 22 20.80 -6.16 5.57
CA SER A 22 20.80 -5.85 4.14
C SER A 22 19.56 -6.41 3.48
N ALA A 23 19.27 -5.90 2.28
CA ALA A 23 18.15 -6.40 1.48
C ALA A 23 18.34 -7.90 1.17
N ALA A 24 19.56 -8.31 0.88
CA ALA A 24 19.84 -9.72 0.59
C ALA A 24 19.54 -10.60 1.79
N GLU A 25 19.93 -10.12 2.97
CA GLU A 25 19.69 -10.86 4.18
C GLU A 25 18.20 -10.99 4.48
N LEU A 26 17.46 -9.90 4.33
CA LEU A 26 16.01 -9.95 4.51
C LEU A 26 15.37 -10.90 3.50
N GLY A 27 15.83 -10.86 2.25
CA GLY A 27 15.32 -11.78 1.24
C GLY A 27 15.49 -13.23 1.64
N ARG A 28 16.64 -13.56 2.19
CA ARG A 28 16.89 -14.92 2.68
C ARG A 28 15.96 -15.28 3.83
N GLN A 29 15.75 -14.34 4.76
CA GLN A 29 14.86 -14.58 5.89
C GLN A 29 13.41 -14.79 5.45
N LEU A 30 12.98 -14.05 4.45
CA LEU A 30 11.60 -14.14 3.96
C LEU A 30 11.45 -15.20 2.87
N GLN A 31 12.56 -15.77 2.40
CA GLN A 31 12.59 -16.73 1.31
C GLN A 31 12.00 -16.16 0.03
N VAL A 32 12.43 -14.97 -0.31
CA VAL A 32 12.07 -14.31 -1.57
C VAL A 32 13.36 -13.83 -2.24
N PRO A 33 13.31 -13.62 -3.55
CA PRO A 33 14.49 -13.09 -4.24
C PRO A 33 14.86 -11.70 -3.72
N THR A 34 16.16 -11.42 -3.69
CA THR A 34 16.64 -10.12 -3.22
C THR A 34 16.01 -8.98 -3.99
N ASN A 35 15.79 -9.16 -5.30
CA ASN A 35 15.23 -8.08 -6.11
C ASN A 35 13.78 -7.73 -5.75
N ARG A 36 13.06 -8.65 -5.09
CA ARG A 36 11.75 -8.27 -4.56
C ARG A 36 11.93 -7.24 -3.44
N ILE A 37 12.92 -7.44 -2.60
CA ILE A 37 13.17 -6.52 -1.49
C ILE A 37 13.71 -5.19 -1.99
N THR A 38 14.72 -5.23 -2.88
CA THR A 38 15.27 -3.99 -3.41
C THR A 38 14.24 -3.20 -4.21
N GLY A 39 13.34 -3.89 -4.91
CA GLY A 39 12.27 -3.21 -5.63
C GLY A 39 11.34 -2.45 -4.69
N ILE A 40 11.02 -3.04 -3.55
CA ILE A 40 10.20 -2.37 -2.55
C ILE A 40 10.96 -1.18 -1.94
N LEU A 41 12.23 -1.39 -1.59
CA LEU A 41 13.05 -0.34 -0.99
C LEU A 41 13.23 0.84 -1.93
N ASN A 42 13.32 0.59 -3.23
CA ASN A 42 13.49 1.62 -4.23
C ASN A 42 12.16 2.24 -4.68
N CYS A 43 11.08 1.88 -4.01
CA CYS A 43 9.75 2.41 -4.30
C CYS A 43 9.27 2.06 -5.71
N GLN A 44 9.79 0.97 -6.27
CA GLN A 44 9.45 0.52 -7.62
C GLN A 44 8.49 -0.66 -7.61
N ARG A 45 8.25 -1.23 -6.46
CA ARG A 45 7.40 -2.41 -6.33
C ARG A 45 6.45 -2.22 -5.15
N ALA A 46 5.19 -2.60 -5.34
CA ALA A 46 4.17 -2.48 -4.31
C ALA A 46 4.29 -3.62 -3.30
N ILE A 47 3.75 -3.37 -2.10
CA ILE A 47 3.54 -4.44 -1.13
C ILE A 47 2.30 -5.22 -1.56
N THR A 48 2.49 -6.48 -1.91
CA THR A 48 1.39 -7.38 -2.24
C THR A 48 0.98 -8.18 -1.01
N GLY A 49 -0.11 -8.95 -1.11
CA GLY A 49 -0.52 -9.81 -0.01
C GLY A 49 0.57 -10.74 0.45
N ASP A 50 1.27 -11.38 -0.51
CA ASP A 50 2.34 -12.30 -0.17
C ASP A 50 3.47 -11.58 0.57
N SER A 51 3.89 -10.43 0.08
CA SER A 51 4.94 -9.65 0.73
C SER A 51 4.50 -9.20 2.11
N ALA A 52 3.25 -8.75 2.24
CA ALA A 52 2.72 -8.30 3.52
C ALA A 52 2.73 -9.42 4.57
N LEU A 53 2.32 -10.63 4.16
CA LEU A 53 2.31 -11.75 5.08
C LEU A 53 3.72 -12.12 5.55
N ARG A 54 4.68 -12.11 4.63
CA ARG A 54 6.04 -12.47 4.98
C ARG A 54 6.69 -11.42 5.87
N LEU A 55 6.48 -10.14 5.55
CA LEU A 55 7.01 -9.05 6.36
C LEU A 55 6.37 -9.04 7.75
N ALA A 56 5.06 -9.25 7.80
CA ALA A 56 4.35 -9.29 9.08
C ALA A 56 4.87 -10.41 9.97
N HIS A 57 5.09 -11.57 9.39
CA HIS A 57 5.59 -12.72 10.14
C HIS A 57 6.98 -12.42 10.71
N PHE A 58 7.86 -11.89 9.88
CA PHE A 58 9.24 -11.63 10.29
C PHE A 58 9.32 -10.54 11.35
N PHE A 59 8.60 -9.42 11.14
CA PHE A 59 8.70 -8.27 12.04
C PHE A 59 7.75 -8.35 13.23
N GLY A 60 6.85 -9.34 13.27
CA GLY A 60 5.89 -9.46 14.35
C GLY A 60 4.79 -8.41 14.30
N THR A 61 4.45 -7.96 13.11
CA THR A 61 3.34 -7.03 12.90
C THR A 61 2.21 -7.76 12.20
N SER A 62 1.17 -7.04 11.79
CA SER A 62 0.10 -7.63 11.02
C SER A 62 0.34 -7.41 9.53
N ALA A 63 -0.23 -8.29 8.71
CA ALA A 63 -0.18 -8.09 7.26
C ALA A 63 -0.94 -6.82 6.87
N GLU A 64 -2.03 -6.54 7.57
CA GLU A 64 -2.83 -5.33 7.34
C GLU A 64 -2.01 -4.07 7.52
N PHE A 65 -1.09 -4.06 8.49
CA PHE A 65 -0.22 -2.92 8.68
C PHE A 65 0.53 -2.58 7.38
N TRP A 66 1.16 -3.58 6.78
CA TRP A 66 1.93 -3.36 5.56
C TRP A 66 1.05 -2.99 4.38
N LEU A 67 -0.12 -3.63 4.25
CA LEU A 67 -1.06 -3.30 3.18
C LEU A 67 -1.67 -1.92 3.36
N ASN A 68 -1.87 -1.49 4.60
CA ASN A 68 -2.38 -0.15 4.86
C ASN A 68 -1.38 0.92 4.46
N LEU A 69 -0.10 0.67 4.69
CA LEU A 69 0.94 1.59 4.22
C LEU A 69 0.86 1.74 2.70
N GLN A 70 0.70 0.64 1.99
CA GLN A 70 0.58 0.65 0.54
C GLN A 70 -0.67 1.39 0.10
N LYS A 71 -1.79 1.12 0.74
CA LYS A 71 -3.06 1.73 0.40
C LYS A 71 -3.01 3.25 0.56
N VAL A 72 -2.49 3.71 1.68
CA VAL A 72 -2.39 5.15 1.93
C VAL A 72 -1.50 5.82 0.89
N TYR A 73 -0.39 5.16 0.55
CA TYR A 73 0.51 5.68 -0.46
C TYR A 73 -0.22 5.82 -1.80
N GLU A 74 -0.91 4.77 -2.23
CA GLU A 74 -1.59 4.78 -3.52
C GLU A 74 -2.69 5.83 -3.58
N LEU A 75 -3.44 5.98 -2.49
CA LEU A 75 -4.49 7.00 -2.45
C LEU A 75 -3.91 8.41 -2.53
N ARG A 76 -2.80 8.65 -1.86
CA ARG A 76 -2.18 9.97 -1.91
C ARG A 76 -1.60 10.29 -3.29
N ILE A 77 -1.00 9.30 -3.93
CA ILE A 77 -0.50 9.49 -5.30
C ILE A 77 -1.65 9.79 -6.24
N ALA A 78 -2.74 9.04 -6.14
CA ALA A 78 -3.90 9.26 -6.99
C ALA A 78 -4.53 10.64 -6.75
N GLU A 79 -4.60 11.06 -5.49
CA GLU A 79 -5.13 12.37 -5.14
C GLU A 79 -4.27 13.47 -5.73
N GLN A 80 -2.95 13.33 -5.66
CA GLN A 80 -2.05 14.32 -6.21
C GLN A 80 -2.19 14.43 -7.73
N LYS A 81 -2.39 13.30 -8.39
CA LYS A 81 -2.46 13.28 -9.85
C LYS A 81 -3.83 13.67 -10.39
N ALA A 82 -4.90 13.26 -9.74
CA ALA A 82 -6.23 13.35 -10.31
C ALA A 82 -7.28 13.84 -9.33
N GLY A 83 -6.90 14.29 -8.15
CA GLY A 83 -7.87 14.67 -7.14
C GLY A 83 -8.83 15.76 -7.61
N ALA A 84 -8.29 16.80 -8.25
CA ALA A 84 -9.13 17.90 -8.73
C ALA A 84 -10.14 17.41 -9.78
N THR A 85 -9.65 16.60 -10.71
CA THR A 85 -10.51 16.04 -11.75
C THR A 85 -11.61 15.17 -11.15
N ILE A 86 -11.23 14.32 -10.18
CA ILE A 86 -12.20 13.43 -9.56
C ILE A 86 -13.27 14.20 -8.80
N ARG A 87 -12.86 15.26 -8.09
CA ARG A 87 -13.83 16.08 -7.34
C ARG A 87 -14.83 16.78 -8.25
N SER A 88 -14.49 16.96 -9.51
CA SER A 88 -15.39 17.60 -10.47
C SER A 88 -16.34 16.61 -11.13
N LEU A 89 -16.19 15.32 -10.88
CA LEU A 89 -17.06 14.32 -11.48
C LEU A 89 -18.45 14.37 -10.87
N PRO A 90 -19.47 13.96 -11.63
CA PRO A 90 -20.83 13.93 -11.10
C PRO A 90 -20.94 12.96 -9.94
N LYS A 91 -21.82 13.28 -9.02
CA LYS A 91 -22.15 12.38 -7.91
C LYS A 91 -23.51 11.76 -8.17
N LEU A 92 -23.70 10.57 -7.63
CA LEU A 92 -24.99 9.91 -7.70
C LEU A 92 -26.03 10.73 -6.93
N SER A 93 -27.19 10.99 -7.56
CA SER A 93 -28.25 11.72 -6.89
C SER A 93 -28.86 10.87 -5.77
N GLU A 94 -29.59 11.51 -4.85
CA GLU A 94 -30.24 10.78 -3.75
C GLU A 94 -31.21 9.74 -4.27
N ARG A 95 -31.96 10.08 -5.31
CA ARG A 95 -32.90 9.15 -5.93
C ARG A 95 -32.16 7.94 -6.49
N GLN A 96 -31.05 8.17 -7.19
CA GLN A 96 -30.26 7.10 -7.75
C GLN A 96 -29.62 6.25 -6.66
N LYS A 97 -29.19 6.87 -5.56
CA LYS A 97 -28.65 6.12 -4.43
C LYS A 97 -29.66 5.17 -3.85
N ALA A 98 -30.90 5.64 -3.68
CA ALA A 98 -31.97 4.79 -3.16
C ALA A 98 -32.20 3.58 -4.06
N ARG A 99 -32.18 3.78 -5.36
CA ARG A 99 -32.43 2.70 -6.32
C ARG A 99 -31.29 1.68 -6.36
N SER A 100 -30.06 2.15 -6.19
CA SER A 100 -28.90 1.26 -6.30
C SER A 100 -28.59 0.54 -4.98
N ARG A 101 -29.33 0.85 -3.91
CA ARG A 101 -29.09 0.27 -2.61
C ARG A 101 -29.77 -1.08 -2.48
N GLY A 102 -29.51 -1.97 -3.40
CA GLY A 102 -30.10 -3.30 -3.39
C GLY A 102 -29.15 -4.28 -2.75
N PRO A 103 -29.64 -5.51 -2.51
CA PRO A 103 -28.81 -6.54 -1.88
C PRO A 103 -27.60 -6.93 -2.69
N HIS A 104 -27.61 -6.68 -3.98
CA HIS A 104 -26.50 -6.98 -4.85
C HIS A 104 -25.47 -5.88 -4.87
N ALA A 105 -25.78 -4.73 -4.30
CA ALA A 105 -24.90 -3.57 -4.37
C ALA A 105 -23.66 -3.85 -3.53
N ARG A 106 -22.63 -4.26 -4.17
CA ARG A 106 -21.39 -4.55 -3.52
C ARG A 106 -20.25 -4.24 -4.47
N ALA A 107 -19.11 -4.03 -3.89
CA ALA A 107 -17.92 -3.87 -4.69
C ALA A 107 -17.61 -5.18 -5.39
N ALA A 108 -17.32 -5.08 -6.63
CA ALA A 108 -16.93 -6.26 -7.39
C ALA A 108 -15.51 -6.66 -7.02
#